data_6c4fd9fb69d2cd1fd94d3ad03186aa37
#
_entry.id   6c4fd9fb69d2cd1fd94d3ad03186aa37
#
_cell.length_a   1.000
_cell.length_b   1.000
_cell.length_c   1.000
_cell.angle_alpha   90.00
_cell.angle_beta   90.00
_cell.angle_gamma   90.00
#
_symmetry.space_group_name_H-M   'P 1'
#
loop_
_entity.id
_entity.type
_entity.pdbx_description
1 polymer ?
#
loop_
_entity_poly.entity_id
_entity_poly.type
_entity_poly.pdbx_seq_one_letter_code
_entity_poly.pdbx_strand_id
1 'polypeptide(L)'
;MEQSNLRAKYEAQYVRARGNLLAMLLLTLANVVLMIAEAQVSFLFSAILPQVAVTYGWYLDAWLGGSTYTWIAYAISVIIIGIFALCYFLSKKHRGWMTAALVLFSVDCLVLGYWIYLGFMVEDILDIAFHVWVLYYLISGVVAAAKLKKLPPVPVGGASVPPAPGMYTQPAPIQQPVQQQPQQTAEPECQPDLGQQPVEPQLPDGDAGNAEE
;
A
#
# COMPACT_ATOMS: atom_id res chain seq x y z
N MET A 1 11.77 -27.35 -4.18
CA MET A 1 12.35 -26.04 -3.79
C MET A 1 12.01 -24.92 -4.78
N GLU A 2 12.13 -25.08 -6.08
CA GLU A 2 11.88 -24.01 -7.07
C GLU A 2 10.44 -23.51 -7.08
N GLN A 3 9.45 -24.41 -7.03
CA GLN A 3 8.02 -24.03 -7.02
C GLN A 3 7.59 -23.27 -5.76
N SER A 4 8.17 -23.58 -4.60
CA SER A 4 7.91 -22.86 -3.35
C SER A 4 8.45 -21.42 -3.42
N ASN A 5 9.65 -21.24 -3.99
CA ASN A 5 10.25 -19.92 -4.19
C ASN A 5 9.44 -19.06 -5.17
N LEU A 6 8.95 -19.66 -6.28
CA LEU A 6 8.09 -18.96 -7.24
C LEU A 6 6.77 -18.52 -6.61
N ARG A 7 6.16 -19.38 -5.79
CA ARG A 7 4.93 -19.05 -5.09
C ARG A 7 5.14 -17.90 -4.11
N ALA A 8 6.17 -17.97 -3.27
CA ALA A 8 6.52 -16.90 -2.33
C ALA A 8 6.75 -15.56 -3.05
N LYS A 9 7.42 -15.58 -4.21
CA LYS A 9 7.64 -14.39 -5.05
C LYS A 9 6.32 -13.76 -5.50
N TYR A 10 5.38 -14.55 -6.06
CA TYR A 10 4.11 -14.01 -6.52
C TYR A 10 3.18 -13.60 -5.38
N GLU A 11 3.22 -14.26 -4.24
CA GLU A 11 2.50 -13.83 -3.05
C GLU A 11 3.00 -12.48 -2.53
N ALA A 12 4.32 -12.31 -2.43
CA ALA A 12 4.93 -11.03 -2.06
C ALA A 12 4.57 -9.90 -3.03
N GLN A 13 4.57 -10.18 -4.35
CA GLN A 13 4.17 -9.23 -5.38
C GLN A 13 2.68 -8.83 -5.24
N TYR A 14 1.81 -9.79 -4.99
CA TYR A 14 0.39 -9.55 -4.76
C TYR A 14 0.12 -8.72 -3.50
N VAL A 15 0.80 -9.02 -2.40
CA VAL A 15 0.71 -8.26 -1.14
C VAL A 15 1.18 -6.81 -1.34
N ARG A 16 2.28 -6.61 -2.08
CA ARG A 16 2.78 -5.27 -2.40
C ARG A 16 1.77 -4.47 -3.24
N ALA A 17 1.16 -5.09 -4.24
CA ALA A 17 0.13 -4.44 -5.06
C ALA A 17 -1.08 -4.00 -4.21
N ARG A 18 -1.51 -4.83 -3.25
CA ARG A 18 -2.56 -4.47 -2.30
C ARG A 18 -2.14 -3.33 -1.37
N GLY A 19 -0.90 -3.30 -0.94
CA GLY A 19 -0.35 -2.19 -0.14
C GLY A 19 -0.42 -0.86 -0.89
N ASN A 20 -0.07 -0.84 -2.18
CA ASN A 20 -0.18 0.36 -3.02
C ASN A 20 -1.63 0.79 -3.24
N LEU A 21 -2.57 -0.16 -3.42
CA LEU A 21 -4.01 0.16 -3.50
C LEU A 21 -4.51 0.81 -2.20
N LEU A 22 -4.06 0.31 -1.04
CA LEU A 22 -4.41 0.91 0.25
C LEU A 22 -3.81 2.31 0.40
N ALA A 23 -2.55 2.51 0.02
CA ALA A 23 -1.90 3.82 0.08
C ALA A 23 -2.65 4.84 -0.78
N MET A 24 -3.00 4.49 -2.02
CA MET A 24 -3.81 5.34 -2.91
C MET A 24 -5.16 5.66 -2.26
N LEU A 25 -5.86 4.66 -1.70
CA LEU A 25 -7.14 4.86 -1.04
C LEU A 25 -7.06 5.85 0.13
N LEU A 26 -6.03 5.73 0.98
CA LEU A 26 -5.84 6.62 2.12
C LEU A 26 -5.53 8.06 1.68
N LEU A 27 -4.70 8.23 0.64
CA LEU A 27 -4.41 9.56 0.09
C LEU A 27 -5.64 10.19 -0.56
N THR A 28 -6.44 9.41 -1.27
CA THR A 28 -7.71 9.89 -1.86
C THR A 28 -8.70 10.29 -0.77
N LEU A 29 -8.83 9.50 0.29
CA LEU A 29 -9.68 9.84 1.43
C LEU A 29 -9.20 11.13 2.11
N ALA A 30 -7.90 11.27 2.35
CA ALA A 30 -7.32 12.49 2.91
C ALA A 30 -7.63 13.72 2.05
N ASN A 31 -7.52 13.61 0.72
CA ASN A 31 -7.86 14.72 -0.19
C ASN A 31 -9.33 15.13 -0.10
N VAL A 32 -10.26 14.17 -0.10
CA VAL A 32 -11.69 14.49 0.03
C VAL A 32 -11.99 15.16 1.37
N VAL A 33 -11.35 14.70 2.47
CA VAL A 33 -11.48 15.35 3.78
C VAL A 33 -10.94 16.79 3.75
N LEU A 34 -9.79 17.02 3.10
CA LEU A 34 -9.24 18.37 2.95
C LEU A 34 -10.14 19.29 2.11
N MET A 35 -10.76 18.76 1.05
CA MET A 35 -11.75 19.51 0.25
C MET A 35 -12.98 19.88 1.06
N ILE A 36 -13.50 18.97 1.90
CA ILE A 36 -14.62 19.25 2.80
C ILE A 36 -14.25 20.31 3.86
N ALA A 37 -13.00 20.27 4.33
CA ALA A 37 -12.47 21.23 5.29
C ALA A 37 -12.07 22.58 4.67
N GLU A 38 -12.32 22.78 3.36
CA GLU A 38 -11.95 23.99 2.59
C GLU A 38 -10.45 24.32 2.72
N ALA A 39 -9.62 23.31 2.97
CA ALA A 39 -8.17 23.48 3.08
C ALA A 39 -7.59 23.86 1.72
N GLN A 40 -6.72 24.89 1.70
CA GLN A 40 -6.04 25.34 0.49
C GLN A 40 -4.87 24.42 0.08
N VAL A 41 -4.88 23.19 0.57
CA VAL A 41 -3.85 22.18 0.33
C VAL A 41 -4.53 20.92 -0.22
N SER A 42 -4.02 20.41 -1.33
CA SER A 42 -4.42 19.11 -1.89
C SER A 42 -3.19 18.21 -2.02
N PHE A 43 -3.41 16.91 -1.83
CA PHE A 43 -2.38 15.93 -2.16
C PHE A 43 -2.46 15.58 -3.65
N LEU A 44 -1.35 15.75 -4.34
CA LEU A 44 -1.20 15.42 -5.77
C LEU A 44 -1.29 13.90 -6.04
N PHE A 45 -1.20 13.06 -5.01
CA PHE A 45 -1.10 11.61 -5.12
C PHE A 45 -2.41 10.90 -4.75
N SER A 46 -3.49 11.16 -5.49
CA SER A 46 -4.80 10.56 -5.21
C SER A 46 -5.53 10.16 -6.50
N ALA A 47 -6.62 9.38 -6.38
CA ALA A 47 -7.54 9.14 -7.48
C ALA A 47 -8.25 10.44 -7.85
N ILE A 48 -8.36 10.71 -9.16
CA ILE A 48 -8.91 11.99 -9.65
C ILE A 48 -10.44 12.00 -9.69
N LEU A 49 -11.09 10.84 -9.88
CA LEU A 49 -12.55 10.73 -9.98
C LEU A 49 -13.32 11.42 -8.85
N PRO A 50 -12.97 11.21 -7.55
CA PRO A 50 -13.64 11.89 -6.45
C PRO A 50 -13.45 13.41 -6.48
N GLN A 51 -12.27 13.88 -6.86
CA GLN A 51 -11.96 15.32 -6.95
C GLN A 51 -12.76 15.99 -8.08
N VAL A 52 -12.77 15.37 -9.25
CA VAL A 52 -13.54 15.86 -10.41
C VAL A 52 -15.02 15.93 -10.06
N ALA A 53 -15.57 14.93 -9.38
CA ALA A 53 -16.97 14.95 -8.95
C ALA A 53 -17.26 16.18 -8.07
N VAL A 54 -16.42 16.47 -7.07
CA VAL A 54 -16.60 17.60 -6.16
C VAL A 54 -16.42 18.93 -6.92
N THR A 55 -15.43 19.04 -7.78
CA THR A 55 -15.21 20.25 -8.60
C THR A 55 -16.41 20.57 -9.47
N TYR A 56 -17.00 19.56 -10.13
CA TYR A 56 -18.24 19.75 -10.88
C TYR A 56 -19.43 20.12 -10.00
N GLY A 57 -19.51 19.58 -8.78
CA GLY A 57 -20.53 19.99 -7.81
C GLY A 57 -20.46 21.49 -7.48
N TRP A 58 -19.24 22.00 -7.23
CA TRP A 58 -19.03 23.44 -6.99
C TRP A 58 -19.40 24.31 -8.19
N TYR A 59 -19.03 23.88 -9.41
CA TYR A 59 -19.42 24.60 -10.63
C TYR A 59 -20.94 24.65 -10.83
N LEU A 60 -21.65 23.56 -10.56
CA LEU A 60 -23.10 23.51 -10.68
C LEU A 60 -23.78 24.40 -9.64
N ASP A 61 -23.31 24.40 -8.39
CA ASP A 61 -23.83 25.28 -7.35
C ASP A 61 -23.57 26.76 -7.66
N ALA A 62 -22.39 27.08 -8.19
CA ALA A 62 -22.07 28.45 -8.62
C ALA A 62 -22.96 28.93 -9.78
N TRP A 63 -23.35 28.03 -10.68
CA TRP A 63 -24.17 28.36 -11.86
C TRP A 63 -25.66 28.36 -11.56
N LEU A 64 -26.17 27.42 -10.75
CA LEU A 64 -27.60 27.26 -10.46
C LEU A 64 -28.04 27.96 -9.17
N GLY A 65 -27.08 28.34 -8.34
CA GLY A 65 -27.31 28.91 -7.01
C GLY A 65 -27.68 27.85 -5.97
N GLY A 66 -26.95 27.82 -4.86
CA GLY A 66 -27.23 26.90 -3.76
C GLY A 66 -25.97 26.12 -3.32
N SER A 67 -26.17 25.04 -2.60
CA SER A 67 -25.11 24.12 -2.15
C SER A 67 -25.46 22.63 -2.33
N THR A 68 -26.56 22.36 -2.99
CA THR A 68 -27.12 21.01 -3.10
C THR A 68 -26.24 20.09 -3.94
N TYR A 69 -25.71 20.57 -5.04
CA TYR A 69 -24.88 19.76 -5.96
C TYR A 69 -23.52 19.42 -5.36
N THR A 70 -22.96 20.31 -4.57
CA THR A 70 -21.73 20.03 -3.81
C THR A 70 -21.93 18.88 -2.82
N TRP A 71 -23.03 18.86 -2.06
CA TRP A 71 -23.32 17.75 -1.15
C TRP A 71 -23.56 16.43 -1.87
N ILE A 72 -24.24 16.45 -3.01
CA ILE A 72 -24.41 15.27 -3.88
C ILE A 72 -23.04 14.79 -4.38
N ALA A 73 -22.17 15.68 -4.79
CA ALA A 73 -20.82 15.36 -5.27
C ALA A 73 -19.95 14.73 -4.17
N TYR A 74 -20.03 15.23 -2.94
CA TYR A 74 -19.37 14.58 -1.79
C TYR A 74 -19.90 13.17 -1.55
N ALA A 75 -21.22 12.97 -1.61
CA ALA A 75 -21.80 11.64 -1.47
C ALA A 75 -21.32 10.68 -2.57
N ILE A 76 -21.25 11.13 -3.82
CA ILE A 76 -20.70 10.36 -4.96
C ILE A 76 -19.23 10.01 -4.70
N SER A 77 -18.42 10.97 -4.25
CA SER A 77 -17.00 10.76 -3.95
C SER A 77 -16.81 9.71 -2.86
N VAL A 78 -17.60 9.74 -1.80
CA VAL A 78 -17.59 8.72 -0.74
C VAL A 78 -17.96 7.34 -1.27
N ILE A 79 -18.93 7.25 -2.19
CA ILE A 79 -19.32 5.99 -2.83
C ILE A 79 -18.16 5.44 -3.67
N ILE A 80 -17.48 6.28 -4.48
CA ILE A 80 -16.32 5.88 -5.29
C ILE A 80 -15.20 5.34 -4.39
N ILE A 81 -14.86 6.07 -3.33
CA ILE A 81 -13.87 5.63 -2.33
C ILE A 81 -14.30 4.31 -1.68
N GLY A 82 -15.59 4.17 -1.35
CA GLY A 82 -16.16 2.94 -0.81
C GLY A 82 -16.00 1.75 -1.73
N ILE A 83 -16.17 1.93 -3.04
CA ILE A 83 -15.96 0.86 -4.03
C ILE A 83 -14.48 0.45 -4.08
N PHE A 84 -13.54 1.38 -4.07
CA PHE A 84 -12.11 1.07 -3.97
C PHE A 84 -11.77 0.34 -2.67
N ALA A 85 -12.32 0.78 -1.53
CA ALA A 85 -12.16 0.13 -0.25
C ALA A 85 -12.71 -1.31 -0.28
N LEU A 86 -13.88 -1.51 -0.88
CA LEU A 86 -14.48 -2.83 -1.07
C LEU A 86 -13.55 -3.74 -1.89
N CYS A 87 -13.01 -3.24 -3.00
CA CYS A 87 -12.03 -3.96 -3.81
C CYS A 87 -10.80 -4.35 -2.98
N TYR A 88 -10.29 -3.45 -2.15
CA TYR A 88 -9.15 -3.75 -1.27
C TYR A 88 -9.47 -4.84 -0.24
N PHE A 89 -10.59 -4.74 0.47
CA PHE A 89 -10.96 -5.71 1.51
C PHE A 89 -11.29 -7.08 0.91
N LEU A 90 -12.06 -7.12 -0.16
CA LEU A 90 -12.45 -8.36 -0.83
C LEU A 90 -11.28 -9.03 -1.56
N SER A 91 -10.26 -8.28 -1.99
CA SER A 91 -9.04 -8.84 -2.59
C SER A 91 -8.26 -9.75 -1.64
N LYS A 92 -8.48 -9.62 -0.31
CA LYS A 92 -7.94 -10.59 0.68
C LYS A 92 -8.51 -11.99 0.46
N LYS A 93 -9.80 -12.09 0.21
CA LYS A 93 -10.54 -13.35 0.13
C LYS A 93 -10.58 -13.87 -1.32
N HIS A 94 -10.78 -12.99 -2.26
CA HIS A 94 -10.94 -13.34 -3.68
C HIS A 94 -10.01 -12.49 -4.56
N ARG A 95 -9.03 -13.14 -5.17
CA ARG A 95 -8.01 -12.46 -6.01
C ARG A 95 -8.60 -11.72 -7.22
N GLY A 96 -9.80 -12.09 -7.67
CA GLY A 96 -10.49 -11.41 -8.78
C GLY A 96 -10.83 -9.94 -8.50
N TRP A 97 -10.98 -9.53 -7.25
CA TRP A 97 -11.24 -8.14 -6.87
C TRP A 97 -10.07 -7.18 -7.17
N MET A 98 -8.86 -7.72 -7.29
CA MET A 98 -7.73 -6.94 -7.78
C MET A 98 -7.91 -6.52 -9.24
N THR A 99 -8.54 -7.37 -10.06
CA THR A 99 -8.88 -7.02 -11.46
C THR A 99 -9.97 -5.94 -11.50
N ALA A 100 -10.96 -6.01 -10.61
CA ALA A 100 -11.98 -4.96 -10.50
C ALA A 100 -11.37 -3.61 -10.11
N ALA A 101 -10.43 -3.60 -9.14
CA ALA A 101 -9.68 -2.41 -8.78
C ALA A 101 -8.87 -1.85 -9.96
N LEU A 102 -8.23 -2.72 -10.75
CA LEU A 102 -7.49 -2.31 -11.95
C LEU A 102 -8.40 -1.66 -12.98
N VAL A 103 -9.57 -2.25 -13.27
CA VAL A 103 -10.55 -1.69 -14.22
C VAL A 103 -11.03 -0.32 -13.75
N LEU A 104 -11.42 -0.20 -12.48
CA LEU A 104 -11.88 1.06 -11.89
C LEU A 104 -10.79 2.14 -11.96
N PHE A 105 -9.56 1.79 -11.61
CA PHE A 105 -8.44 2.72 -11.68
C PHE A 105 -8.04 3.07 -13.13
N SER A 106 -8.26 2.17 -14.08
CA SER A 106 -8.06 2.49 -15.51
C SER A 106 -9.06 3.54 -15.99
N VAL A 107 -10.31 3.51 -15.51
CA VAL A 107 -11.29 4.58 -15.77
C VAL A 107 -10.83 5.90 -15.16
N ASP A 108 -10.29 5.87 -13.94
CA ASP A 108 -9.70 7.04 -13.28
C ASP A 108 -8.56 7.66 -14.11
N CYS A 109 -7.67 6.83 -14.66
CA CYS A 109 -6.61 7.27 -15.58
C CYS A 109 -7.15 7.91 -16.87
N LEU A 110 -8.26 7.40 -17.43
CA LEU A 110 -8.90 8.01 -18.60
C LEU A 110 -9.48 9.39 -18.29
N VAL A 111 -10.08 9.55 -17.10
CA VAL A 111 -10.60 10.84 -16.65
C VAL A 111 -9.45 11.84 -16.43
N LEU A 112 -8.34 11.40 -15.84
CA LEU A 112 -7.12 12.21 -15.72
C LEU A 112 -6.63 12.67 -17.12
N GLY A 113 -6.51 11.73 -18.07
CA GLY A 113 -6.10 12.06 -19.43
C GLY A 113 -7.01 13.06 -20.12
N TYR A 114 -8.33 12.94 -19.92
CA TYR A 114 -9.31 13.91 -20.43
C TYR A 114 -9.15 15.28 -19.74
N TRP A 115 -8.92 15.32 -18.43
CA TRP A 115 -8.70 16.55 -17.68
C TRP A 115 -7.47 17.31 -18.19
N ILE A 116 -6.36 16.59 -18.38
CA ILE A 116 -5.11 17.14 -18.94
C ILE A 116 -5.30 17.65 -20.38
N TYR A 117 -6.12 16.97 -21.18
CA TYR A 117 -6.45 17.41 -22.53
C TYR A 117 -7.18 18.75 -22.54
N LEU A 118 -8.01 19.03 -21.53
CA LEU A 118 -8.73 20.32 -21.41
C LEU A 118 -7.82 21.48 -20.99
N GLY A 119 -6.74 21.21 -20.24
CA GLY A 119 -5.79 22.25 -19.83
C GLY A 119 -4.65 21.66 -19.01
N PHE A 120 -3.49 21.48 -19.62
CA PHE A 120 -2.29 20.94 -18.98
C PHE A 120 -1.66 21.97 -18.03
N MET A 121 -1.37 21.55 -16.80
CA MET A 121 -0.59 22.29 -15.81
C MET A 121 0.66 21.51 -15.41
N VAL A 122 1.70 22.21 -14.92
CA VAL A 122 2.97 21.56 -14.51
C VAL A 122 2.75 20.56 -13.37
N GLU A 123 1.76 20.80 -12.53
CA GLU A 123 1.35 19.94 -11.40
C GLU A 123 0.83 18.59 -11.87
N ASP A 124 0.22 18.52 -13.05
CA ASP A 124 -0.31 17.28 -13.64
C ASP A 124 0.78 16.23 -13.90
N ILE A 125 2.05 16.64 -14.02
CA ILE A 125 3.18 15.71 -14.20
C ILE A 125 3.31 14.76 -13.02
N LEU A 126 3.11 15.25 -11.81
CA LEU A 126 3.17 14.45 -10.59
C LEU A 126 1.98 13.49 -10.50
N ASP A 127 0.80 13.96 -10.90
CA ASP A 127 -0.40 13.10 -10.96
C ASP A 127 -0.26 12.00 -12.00
N ILE A 128 0.27 12.31 -13.20
CA ILE A 128 0.59 11.29 -14.21
C ILE A 128 1.57 10.26 -13.66
N ALA A 129 2.67 10.71 -13.05
CA ALA A 129 3.68 9.81 -12.50
C ALA A 129 3.10 8.87 -11.43
N PHE A 130 2.24 9.40 -10.56
CA PHE A 130 1.53 8.63 -9.55
C PHE A 130 0.57 7.60 -10.18
N HIS A 131 -0.24 8.00 -11.15
CA HIS A 131 -1.17 7.11 -11.84
C HIS A 131 -0.44 5.98 -12.57
N VAL A 132 0.67 6.27 -13.25
CA VAL A 132 1.52 5.25 -13.88
C VAL A 132 2.09 4.30 -12.82
N TRP A 133 2.55 4.81 -11.68
CA TRP A 133 3.04 4.01 -10.58
C TRP A 133 1.97 3.04 -10.03
N VAL A 134 0.79 3.56 -9.68
CA VAL A 134 -0.31 2.74 -9.14
C VAL A 134 -0.77 1.72 -10.16
N LEU A 135 -0.93 2.12 -11.44
CA LEU A 135 -1.32 1.24 -12.53
C LEU A 135 -0.34 0.08 -12.69
N TYR A 136 0.97 0.37 -12.67
CA TYR A 136 2.02 -0.66 -12.71
C TYR A 136 1.86 -1.70 -11.60
N TYR A 137 1.64 -1.26 -10.35
CA TYR A 137 1.46 -2.19 -9.24
C TYR A 137 0.15 -2.97 -9.31
N LEU A 138 -0.94 -2.37 -9.78
CA LEU A 138 -2.22 -3.07 -9.97
C LEU A 138 -2.11 -4.14 -11.05
N ILE A 139 -1.50 -3.84 -12.21
CA ILE A 139 -1.23 -4.81 -13.28
C ILE A 139 -0.35 -5.95 -12.74
N SER A 140 0.74 -5.60 -12.04
CA SER A 140 1.65 -6.55 -11.40
C SER A 140 0.90 -7.49 -10.44
N GLY A 141 -0.01 -6.95 -9.63
CA GLY A 141 -0.87 -7.70 -8.72
C GLY A 141 -1.82 -8.66 -9.42
N VAL A 142 -2.46 -8.22 -10.51
CA VAL A 142 -3.34 -9.05 -11.33
C VAL A 142 -2.57 -10.20 -11.99
N VAL A 143 -1.38 -9.91 -12.55
CA VAL A 143 -0.49 -10.93 -13.14
C VAL A 143 -0.04 -11.94 -12.08
N ALA A 144 0.35 -11.47 -10.89
CA ALA A 144 0.73 -12.34 -9.78
C ALA A 144 -0.43 -13.24 -9.35
N ALA A 145 -1.65 -12.68 -9.23
CA ALA A 145 -2.86 -13.44 -8.90
C ALA A 145 -3.17 -14.54 -9.94
N ALA A 146 -3.02 -14.22 -11.24
CA ALA A 146 -3.22 -15.17 -12.33
C ALA A 146 -2.17 -16.30 -12.29
N LYS A 147 -0.90 -15.99 -12.05
CA LYS A 147 0.18 -16.97 -11.92
C LYS A 147 -0.01 -17.87 -10.70
N LEU A 148 -0.39 -17.30 -9.56
CA LEU A 148 -0.69 -18.07 -8.35
C LEU A 148 -1.85 -19.05 -8.52
N LYS A 149 -2.84 -18.72 -9.38
CA LYS A 149 -3.95 -19.63 -9.68
C LYS A 149 -3.50 -20.85 -10.52
N LYS A 150 -2.44 -20.69 -11.33
CA LYS A 150 -1.90 -21.76 -12.18
C LYS A 150 -0.91 -22.67 -11.46
N LEU A 151 -0.36 -22.25 -10.32
CA LEU A 151 0.56 -23.08 -9.53
C LEU A 151 -0.22 -24.18 -8.80
N PRO A 152 0.29 -25.44 -8.82
CA PRO A 152 -0.34 -26.54 -8.11
C PRO A 152 -0.46 -26.19 -6.61
N PRO A 153 -1.51 -26.69 -5.92
CA PRO A 153 -1.64 -26.47 -4.49
C PRO A 153 -0.40 -27.03 -3.78
N VAL A 154 0.08 -26.30 -2.76
CA VAL A 154 1.15 -26.82 -1.89
C VAL A 154 0.60 -28.06 -1.23
N PRO A 155 1.27 -29.22 -1.32
CA PRO A 155 0.90 -30.35 -0.50
C PRO A 155 0.91 -29.86 0.96
N VAL A 156 -0.24 -29.86 1.60
CA VAL A 156 -0.32 -29.61 3.05
C VAL A 156 0.48 -30.73 3.68
N GLY A 157 1.71 -30.45 4.07
CA GLY A 157 2.60 -31.43 4.70
C GLY A 157 1.90 -32.00 5.93
N GLY A 158 1.73 -33.33 5.93
CA GLY A 158 1.28 -34.06 7.11
C GLY A 158 -0.16 -34.52 7.15
N ALA A 159 -0.80 -34.87 6.02
CA ALA A 159 -1.68 -36.01 6.10
C ALA A 159 -0.74 -37.22 6.23
N SER A 160 -0.56 -37.70 7.45
CA SER A 160 -0.06 -39.07 7.69
C SER A 160 -0.85 -39.99 6.77
N VAL A 161 -0.18 -40.49 5.73
CA VAL A 161 -0.75 -41.57 4.91
C VAL A 161 -1.17 -42.63 5.92
N PRO A 162 -2.45 -43.03 6.01
CA PRO A 162 -2.83 -44.13 6.89
C PRO A 162 -1.94 -45.33 6.50
N PRO A 163 -1.29 -46.03 7.43
CA PRO A 163 -0.47 -47.17 7.09
C PRO A 163 -1.34 -48.14 6.31
N ALA A 164 -0.85 -48.54 5.13
CA ALA A 164 -1.53 -49.53 4.32
C ALA A 164 -1.81 -50.77 5.21
N PRO A 165 -3.04 -51.35 5.17
CA PRO A 165 -3.36 -52.49 5.98
C PRO A 165 -2.44 -53.68 5.57
N GLY A 166 -1.48 -54.04 6.43
CA GLY A 166 -0.60 -55.17 6.19
C GLY A 166 0.89 -54.95 6.48
N MET A 167 1.36 -53.75 6.78
CA MET A 167 2.74 -53.53 7.22
C MET A 167 2.83 -53.60 8.75
N TYR A 168 3.33 -54.72 9.23
CA TYR A 168 3.71 -54.90 10.64
C TYR A 168 4.78 -53.88 10.98
N THR A 169 4.47 -52.95 11.87
CA THR A 169 5.42 -51.97 12.41
C THR A 169 6.49 -52.72 13.21
N GLN A 170 7.72 -52.78 12.71
CA GLN A 170 8.86 -53.07 13.57
C GLN A 170 8.92 -52.01 14.68
N PRO A 171 9.09 -52.41 15.96
CA PRO A 171 9.26 -51.46 17.04
C PRO A 171 10.49 -50.61 16.76
N ALA A 172 10.29 -49.26 16.71
CA ALA A 172 11.38 -48.33 16.58
C ALA A 172 12.41 -48.55 17.71
N PRO A 173 13.72 -48.53 17.43
CA PRO A 173 14.75 -48.54 18.46
C PRO A 173 14.50 -47.38 19.44
N ILE A 174 14.45 -47.68 20.72
CA ILE A 174 14.35 -46.70 21.80
C ILE A 174 15.53 -45.74 21.68
N GLN A 175 15.28 -44.53 21.19
CA GLN A 175 16.27 -43.49 21.26
C GLN A 175 16.51 -43.12 22.73
N GLN A 176 17.72 -43.39 23.21
CA GLN A 176 18.16 -42.96 24.52
C GLN A 176 18.03 -41.45 24.65
N PRO A 177 17.66 -40.91 25.81
CA PRO A 177 17.55 -39.46 26.02
C PRO A 177 18.94 -38.86 25.82
N VAL A 178 19.04 -37.93 24.85
CA VAL A 178 20.22 -37.10 24.67
C VAL A 178 20.38 -36.26 25.93
N GLN A 179 21.44 -36.58 26.71
CA GLN A 179 21.85 -35.73 27.83
C GLN A 179 22.13 -34.32 27.30
N GLN A 180 21.33 -33.38 27.76
CA GLN A 180 21.59 -31.97 27.59
C GLN A 180 22.90 -31.62 28.30
N GLN A 181 23.93 -31.32 27.54
CA GLN A 181 25.17 -30.75 28.03
C GLN A 181 24.85 -29.36 28.64
N PRO A 182 25.36 -29.03 29.83
CA PRO A 182 25.10 -27.75 30.47
C PRO A 182 25.70 -26.63 29.57
N GLN A 183 24.84 -25.69 29.17
CA GLN A 183 25.27 -24.43 28.54
C GLN A 183 26.16 -23.69 29.54
N GLN A 184 27.44 -23.58 29.21
CA GLN A 184 28.36 -22.66 29.88
C GLN A 184 27.85 -21.24 29.67
N THR A 185 27.46 -20.63 30.77
CA THR A 185 27.17 -19.20 30.86
C THR A 185 28.45 -18.42 30.57
N ALA A 186 28.52 -17.80 29.40
CA ALA A 186 29.58 -16.84 29.11
C ALA A 186 29.36 -15.59 29.95
N GLU A 187 30.31 -15.34 30.81
CA GLU A 187 30.49 -14.15 31.64
C GLU A 187 30.63 -12.91 30.75
N PRO A 188 29.95 -11.79 30.98
CA PRO A 188 30.12 -10.59 30.20
C PRO A 188 31.45 -9.93 30.53
N GLU A 189 32.37 -9.94 29.58
CA GLU A 189 33.62 -9.22 29.61
C GLU A 189 33.37 -7.71 29.62
N CYS A 190 33.74 -7.06 30.73
CA CYS A 190 33.76 -5.62 30.90
C CYS A 190 34.73 -4.98 29.91
N GLN A 191 34.23 -4.23 28.93
CA GLN A 191 35.04 -3.30 28.17
C GLN A 191 35.21 -1.99 28.95
N PRO A 192 36.45 -1.45 29.02
CA PRO A 192 36.70 -0.20 29.73
C PRO A 192 36.22 1.01 28.94
N ASP A 193 35.52 1.87 29.67
CA ASP A 193 35.09 3.21 29.33
C ASP A 193 36.25 4.09 28.82
N LEU A 194 36.21 4.48 27.55
CA LEU A 194 37.07 5.47 26.94
C LEU A 194 36.33 6.79 26.73
N GLY A 195 36.46 7.65 27.72
CA GLY A 195 36.59 9.10 27.58
C GLY A 195 35.57 9.83 26.70
N GLN A 196 34.51 10.29 27.32
CA GLN A 196 33.72 11.41 26.80
C GLN A 196 34.58 12.69 26.86
N GLN A 197 34.92 13.25 25.69
CA GLN A 197 35.40 14.63 25.59
C GLN A 197 34.18 15.58 25.62
N PRO A 198 34.25 16.68 26.40
CA PRO A 198 33.20 17.69 26.45
C PRO A 198 33.23 18.52 25.15
N VAL A 199 32.10 18.58 24.45
CA VAL A 199 31.88 19.50 23.35
C VAL A 199 31.55 20.87 23.94
N GLU A 200 32.44 21.83 23.69
CA GLU A 200 32.33 23.25 24.03
C GLU A 200 31.21 23.89 23.17
N PRO A 201 30.29 24.69 23.77
CA PRO A 201 29.25 25.35 22.98
C PRO A 201 29.82 26.62 22.34
N GLN A 202 29.87 26.66 21.01
CA GLN A 202 30.13 27.89 20.25
C GLN A 202 28.93 28.83 20.35
N LEU A 203 29.11 30.00 20.87
CA LEU A 203 28.21 31.15 20.80
C LEU A 203 28.17 31.64 19.31
N PRO A 204 27.03 32.06 18.79
CA PRO A 204 26.98 32.81 17.55
C PRO A 204 27.31 34.28 17.85
N ASP A 205 28.38 34.74 17.23
CA ASP A 205 28.70 36.15 17.12
C ASP A 205 27.60 36.88 16.36
N GLY A 206 27.11 37.92 16.98
CA GLY A 206 26.28 38.91 16.34
C GLY A 206 27.09 39.74 15.36
N ASP A 207 26.48 40.06 14.25
CA ASP A 207 26.87 41.26 13.53
C ASP A 207 25.62 42.09 13.19
N ALA A 208 25.68 43.29 13.70
CA ALA A 208 24.76 44.39 13.47
C ALA A 208 25.26 45.16 12.25
N GLY A 209 24.33 45.65 11.44
CA GLY A 209 24.74 46.82 10.65
C GLY A 209 24.01 47.04 9.35
N ASN A 210 23.28 48.15 9.36
CA ASN A 210 22.93 49.10 8.27
C ASN A 210 21.70 48.67 7.43
N ALA A 211 20.54 49.37 7.54
CA ALA A 211 20.20 50.80 7.31
C ALA A 211 20.50 51.31 5.89
N GLU A 212 19.45 51.87 5.30
CA GLU A 212 19.41 52.76 4.09
C GLU A 212 19.40 51.98 2.74
N GLU A 213 18.37 52.06 1.98
CA GLU A 213 17.52 53.04 1.30
C GLU A 213 16.21 52.44 0.79
#